data_c9a92cf02301a13e9f08e6e4ca893647
#
_entry.id   c9a92cf02301a13e9f08e6e4ca893647
#
_cell.length_a   1.000
_cell.length_b   1.000
_cell.length_c   1.000
_cell.angle_alpha   90.00
_cell.angle_beta   90.00
_cell.angle_gamma   90.00
#
_symmetry.space_group_name_H-M   'P 1'
#
loop_
_entity.id
_entity.type
_entity.pdbx_description
1 polymer ?
#
loop_
_entity_poly.entity_id
_entity_poly.type
_entity_poly.pdbx_seq_one_letter_code
_entity_poly.pdbx_strand_id
1 'polypeptide(L)'
;MSKVIHKWKSISLIEENVTLPTNVVVKHTTINHPGAAVILPITSSGKIILINQFRPSLKKWLLELPAGTMEIDETPLQCAQRELEEETGYSATSFQSLGQVTPLAGFCDEIQHLFVAKDL
;
A
#
# COMPACT_ATOMS: atom_id res chain seq x y z
N MET A 1 10.50 6.56 23.31
CA MET A 1 11.73 6.40 22.53
C MET A 1 11.54 5.25 21.55
N SER A 2 11.88 5.47 20.29
CA SER A 2 11.78 4.43 19.27
C SER A 2 13.17 3.91 18.90
N LYS A 3 13.23 2.65 18.53
CA LYS A 3 14.45 1.98 18.11
C LYS A 3 14.19 1.22 16.82
N VAL A 4 15.00 1.45 15.79
CA VAL A 4 14.95 0.67 14.55
C VAL A 4 15.67 -0.65 14.80
N ILE A 5 14.93 -1.76 14.71
CA ILE A 5 15.46 -3.11 14.89
C ILE A 5 16.01 -3.62 13.56
N HIS A 6 15.31 -3.37 12.47
CA HIS A 6 15.69 -3.80 11.13
C HIS A 6 15.08 -2.87 10.09
N LYS A 7 15.81 -2.66 9.02
CA LYS A 7 15.34 -1.85 7.89
C LYS A 7 15.52 -2.61 6.60
N TRP A 8 14.46 -2.63 5.77
CA TRP A 8 14.48 -3.25 4.46
C TRP A 8 13.75 -2.37 3.47
N LYS A 9 14.49 -1.86 2.47
CA LYS A 9 13.97 -0.85 1.53
C LYS A 9 13.40 0.34 2.30
N SER A 10 12.16 0.74 2.02
CA SER A 10 11.48 1.83 2.72
C SER A 10 10.68 1.38 3.95
N ILE A 11 10.80 0.11 4.33
CA ILE A 11 10.08 -0.50 5.45
C ILE A 11 11.03 -0.68 6.62
N SER A 12 10.57 -0.38 7.83
CA SER A 12 11.37 -0.52 9.04
C SER A 12 10.60 -1.31 10.10
N LEU A 13 11.32 -2.18 10.82
CA LEU A 13 10.79 -2.80 12.02
C LEU A 13 11.26 -1.95 13.19
N ILE A 14 10.32 -1.34 13.92
CA ILE A 14 10.63 -0.44 15.03
C ILE A 14 10.07 -0.97 16.33
N GLU A 15 10.78 -0.68 17.42
CA GLU A 15 10.34 -0.97 18.78
C GLU A 15 10.22 0.36 19.53
N GLU A 16 9.11 0.57 20.21
CA GLU A 16 8.87 1.80 20.94
C GLU A 16 7.95 1.57 22.14
N ASN A 17 8.00 2.51 23.08
CA ASN A 17 7.06 2.55 24.18
C ASN A 17 5.82 3.32 23.76
N VAL A 18 4.66 2.70 23.90
CA VAL A 18 3.37 3.30 23.53
C VAL A 18 2.54 3.47 24.78
N THR A 19 2.01 4.68 25.00
CA THR A 19 1.07 4.93 26.09
C THR A 19 -0.33 4.60 25.59
N LEU A 20 -0.93 3.60 26.24
CA LEU A 20 -2.31 3.19 25.92
C LEU A 20 -3.33 4.19 26.44
N PRO A 21 -4.58 4.17 25.95
CA PRO A 21 -5.65 5.03 26.49
C PRO A 21 -5.88 4.89 27.98
N THR A 22 -5.48 3.76 28.56
CA THR A 22 -5.55 3.51 30.02
C THR A 22 -4.38 4.12 30.80
N ASN A 23 -3.49 4.85 30.12
CA ASN A 23 -2.23 5.41 30.66
C ASN A 23 -1.18 4.36 31.03
N VAL A 24 -1.38 3.10 30.66
CA VAL A 24 -0.37 2.07 30.79
C VAL A 24 0.61 2.19 29.63
N VAL A 25 1.90 2.13 29.93
CA VAL A 25 2.96 2.15 28.89
C VAL A 25 3.35 0.72 28.58
N VAL A 26 3.30 0.36 27.28
CA VAL A 26 3.70 -0.97 26.81
C VAL A 26 4.80 -0.82 25.78
N LYS A 27 5.66 -1.85 25.68
CA LYS A 27 6.63 -1.95 24.61
C LYS A 27 5.94 -2.62 23.43
N HIS A 28 5.99 -1.98 22.27
CA HIS A 28 5.31 -2.44 21.07
C HIS A 28 6.27 -2.46 19.87
N THR A 29 6.13 -3.47 19.05
CA THR A 29 6.88 -3.61 17.80
C THR A 29 5.96 -3.36 16.62
N THR A 30 6.36 -2.42 15.75
CA THR A 30 5.56 -2.03 14.58
C THR A 30 6.39 -2.15 13.32
N ILE A 31 5.78 -2.61 12.25
CA ILE A 31 6.33 -2.45 10.91
C ILE A 31 5.91 -1.06 10.43
N ASN A 32 6.89 -0.18 10.26
CA ASN A 32 6.69 1.17 9.73
C ASN A 32 6.74 1.12 8.21
N HIS A 33 5.69 1.58 7.56
CA HIS A 33 5.49 1.48 6.11
C HIS A 33 5.10 2.85 5.54
N PRO A 34 5.67 3.28 4.40
CA PRO A 34 5.38 4.60 3.84
C PRO A 34 3.97 4.76 3.28
N GLY A 35 3.22 3.67 3.15
CA GLY A 35 1.91 3.68 2.53
C GLY A 35 1.98 3.16 1.10
N ALA A 36 0.82 2.86 0.54
CA ALA A 36 0.70 2.32 -0.80
C ALA A 36 -0.57 2.85 -1.48
N ALA A 37 -0.60 2.76 -2.80
CA ALA A 37 -1.81 2.96 -3.58
C ALA A 37 -2.22 1.64 -4.21
N VAL A 38 -3.52 1.39 -4.24
CA VAL A 38 -4.13 0.21 -4.87
C VAL A 38 -5.13 0.73 -5.90
N ILE A 39 -5.08 0.20 -7.11
CA ILE A 39 -5.88 0.69 -8.22
C ILE A 39 -6.83 -0.39 -8.73
N LEU A 40 -8.08 -0.04 -8.94
CA LEU A 40 -9.07 -0.85 -9.61
C LEU A 40 -9.26 -0.30 -11.03
N PRO A 41 -8.53 -0.80 -12.04
CA PRO A 41 -8.66 -0.32 -13.40
C PRO A 41 -9.83 -1.01 -14.09
N ILE A 42 -10.74 -0.20 -14.63
CA ILE A 42 -11.94 -0.71 -15.31
C ILE A 42 -11.88 -0.30 -16.78
N THR A 43 -11.95 -1.29 -17.66
CA THR A 43 -11.98 -1.06 -19.11
C THR A 43 -13.33 -0.51 -19.56
N SER A 44 -13.40 0.00 -20.80
CA SER A 44 -14.65 0.49 -21.38
C SER A 44 -15.71 -0.59 -21.49
N SER A 45 -15.32 -1.87 -21.55
CA SER A 45 -16.24 -3.01 -21.57
C SER A 45 -16.64 -3.49 -20.18
N GLY A 46 -16.20 -2.81 -19.12
CA GLY A 46 -16.54 -3.16 -17.73
C GLY A 46 -15.68 -4.26 -17.13
N LYS A 47 -14.57 -4.61 -17.76
CA LYS A 47 -13.64 -5.61 -17.23
C LYS A 47 -12.60 -4.98 -16.31
N ILE A 48 -12.14 -5.74 -15.34
CA ILE A 48 -11.10 -5.32 -14.40
C ILE A 48 -9.76 -5.88 -14.86
N ILE A 49 -8.72 -5.03 -14.84
CA ILE A 49 -7.36 -5.46 -15.14
C ILE A 49 -6.69 -5.91 -13.86
N LEU A 50 -6.23 -7.16 -13.85
CA LEU A 50 -5.46 -7.73 -12.74
C LEU A 50 -4.05 -8.04 -13.22
N ILE A 51 -3.11 -8.07 -12.27
CA ILE A 51 -1.75 -8.55 -12.53
C ILE A 51 -1.57 -9.91 -11.89
N ASN A 52 -0.73 -10.73 -12.51
CA ASN A 52 -0.35 -12.02 -11.96
C ASN A 52 1.07 -11.88 -11.40
N GLN A 53 1.20 -11.94 -10.08
CA GLN A 53 2.45 -11.64 -9.41
C GLN A 53 2.88 -12.79 -8.51
N PHE A 54 4.17 -13.17 -8.60
CA PHE A 54 4.74 -14.14 -7.69
C PHE A 54 5.10 -13.46 -6.37
N ARG A 55 4.56 -13.98 -5.26
CA ARG A 55 4.83 -13.47 -3.93
C ARG A 55 5.77 -14.41 -3.18
N PRO A 56 7.08 -14.09 -3.09
CA PRO A 56 8.05 -14.97 -2.43
C PRO A 56 7.69 -15.36 -1.00
N SER A 57 7.09 -14.43 -0.24
CA SER A 57 6.68 -14.71 1.14
C SER A 57 5.63 -15.82 1.23
N LEU A 58 4.77 -15.93 0.22
CA LEU A 58 3.76 -16.98 0.14
C LEU A 58 4.17 -18.13 -0.77
N LYS A 59 5.27 -17.96 -1.52
CA LYS A 59 5.83 -18.95 -2.45
C LYS A 59 4.83 -19.38 -3.51
N LYS A 60 4.00 -18.43 -3.99
CA LYS A 60 2.99 -18.72 -5.01
C LYS A 60 2.63 -17.48 -5.81
N TRP A 61 2.00 -17.72 -6.96
CA TRP A 61 1.44 -16.69 -7.82
C TRP A 61 0.08 -16.28 -7.32
N LEU A 62 -0.19 -14.97 -7.34
CA LEU A 62 -1.48 -14.40 -6.98
C LEU A 62 -1.96 -13.48 -8.09
N LEU A 63 -3.27 -13.47 -8.32
CA LEU A 63 -3.93 -12.43 -9.11
C LEU A 63 -4.24 -11.27 -8.16
N GLU A 64 -3.74 -10.09 -8.52
CA GLU A 64 -3.83 -8.91 -7.66
C GLU A 64 -4.26 -7.70 -8.46
N LEU A 65 -4.86 -6.74 -7.78
CA LEU A 65 -4.99 -5.40 -8.33
C LEU A 65 -3.61 -4.75 -8.41
N PRO A 66 -3.35 -3.92 -9.44
CA PRO A 66 -2.12 -3.13 -9.46
C PRO A 66 -1.97 -2.32 -8.18
N ALA A 67 -0.81 -2.35 -7.59
CA ALA A 67 -0.54 -1.64 -6.35
C ALA A 67 0.96 -1.43 -6.18
N GLY A 68 1.32 -0.43 -5.41
CA GLY A 68 2.71 -0.22 -5.09
C GLY A 68 2.92 0.76 -3.96
N THR A 69 4.12 0.71 -3.41
CA THR A 69 4.55 1.53 -2.29
C THR A 69 4.79 2.96 -2.73
N MET A 70 4.34 3.92 -1.92
CA MET A 70 4.56 5.34 -2.17
C MET A 70 6.05 5.68 -2.05
N GLU A 71 6.51 6.50 -2.98
CA GLU A 71 7.87 7.07 -2.94
C GLU A 71 7.87 8.35 -2.12
N ILE A 72 9.08 8.82 -1.74
CA ILE A 72 9.26 10.07 -1.01
C ILE A 72 8.63 11.22 -1.82
N ASP A 73 7.88 12.08 -1.12
CA ASP A 73 7.22 13.25 -1.70
C ASP A 73 6.16 12.95 -2.75
N GLU A 74 5.77 11.69 -2.87
CA GLU A 74 4.71 11.28 -3.79
C GLU A 74 3.35 11.35 -3.09
N THR A 75 2.35 11.95 -3.76
CA THR A 75 0.98 11.90 -3.27
C THR A 75 0.36 10.52 -3.58
N PRO A 76 -0.70 10.11 -2.85
CA PRO A 76 -1.38 8.85 -3.19
C PRO A 76 -1.84 8.77 -4.64
N LEU A 77 -2.38 9.87 -5.19
CA LEU A 77 -2.80 9.90 -6.59
C LEU A 77 -1.62 9.72 -7.55
N GLN A 78 -0.51 10.41 -7.30
CA GLN A 78 0.70 10.26 -8.12
C GLN A 78 1.22 8.82 -8.08
N CYS A 79 1.20 8.20 -6.91
CA CYS A 79 1.57 6.79 -6.74
C CYS A 79 0.65 5.89 -7.56
N ALA A 80 -0.66 6.10 -7.50
CA ALA A 80 -1.63 5.33 -8.26
C ALA A 80 -1.39 5.45 -9.77
N GLN A 81 -1.15 6.67 -10.26
CA GLN A 81 -0.89 6.91 -11.67
C GLN A 81 0.39 6.21 -12.13
N ARG A 82 1.45 6.32 -11.35
CA ARG A 82 2.73 5.71 -11.67
C ARG A 82 2.66 4.18 -11.66
N GLU A 83 2.07 3.61 -10.61
CA GLU A 83 1.99 2.16 -10.46
C GLU A 83 1.09 1.51 -11.53
N LEU A 84 -0.01 2.16 -11.90
CA LEU A 84 -0.86 1.65 -12.97
C LEU A 84 -0.06 1.50 -14.27
N GLU A 85 0.70 2.53 -14.63
CA GLU A 85 1.49 2.53 -15.86
C GLU A 85 2.63 1.50 -15.78
N GLU A 86 3.39 1.48 -14.68
CA GLU A 86 4.51 0.55 -14.50
C GLU A 86 4.07 -0.90 -14.52
N GLU A 87 2.97 -1.23 -13.87
CA GLU A 87 2.55 -2.63 -13.70
C GLU A 87 1.67 -3.14 -14.85
N THR A 88 0.91 -2.28 -15.50
CA THR A 88 -0.05 -2.71 -16.54
C THR A 88 0.23 -2.14 -17.92
N GLY A 89 1.04 -1.09 -18.02
CA GLY A 89 1.24 -0.35 -19.27
C GLY A 89 0.10 0.59 -19.62
N TYR A 90 -0.98 0.61 -18.83
CA TYR A 90 -2.09 1.53 -19.06
C TYR A 90 -1.89 2.82 -18.29
N SER A 91 -2.37 3.91 -18.88
CA SER A 91 -2.63 5.16 -18.18
C SER A 91 -4.13 5.41 -18.20
N ALA A 92 -4.62 6.22 -17.27
CA ALA A 92 -6.04 6.55 -17.17
C ALA A 92 -6.22 8.03 -17.01
N THR A 93 -7.30 8.58 -17.58
CA THR A 93 -7.61 9.99 -17.44
C THR A 93 -8.53 10.28 -16.27
N SER A 94 -9.14 9.25 -15.70
CA SER A 94 -10.04 9.39 -14.56
C SER A 94 -9.60 8.50 -13.40
N PHE A 95 -9.33 9.14 -12.26
CA PHE A 95 -9.03 8.46 -10.99
C PHE A 95 -10.00 8.98 -9.95
N GLN A 96 -10.70 8.07 -9.29
CA GLN A 96 -11.61 8.41 -8.20
C GLN A 96 -11.17 7.70 -6.94
N SER A 97 -11.00 8.45 -5.85
CA SER A 97 -10.67 7.87 -4.55
C SER A 97 -11.84 7.07 -4.01
N LEU A 98 -11.56 5.87 -3.52
CA LEU A 98 -12.49 5.03 -2.77
C LEU A 98 -12.23 5.09 -1.26
N GLY A 99 -11.30 5.94 -0.83
CA GLY A 99 -10.90 6.02 0.56
C GLY A 99 -9.62 5.25 0.84
N GLN A 100 -9.47 4.80 2.07
CA GLN A 100 -8.26 4.12 2.51
C GLN A 100 -8.57 3.00 3.49
N VAL A 101 -7.65 2.05 3.58
CA VAL A 101 -7.72 0.93 4.55
C VAL A 101 -6.39 0.77 5.26
N THR A 102 -6.44 0.15 6.43
CA THR A 102 -5.26 -0.23 7.21
C THR A 102 -5.22 -1.75 7.28
N PRO A 103 -4.52 -2.43 6.34
CA PRO A 103 -4.66 -3.88 6.17
C PRO A 103 -4.06 -4.71 7.29
N LEU A 104 -3.06 -4.20 8.01
CA LEU A 104 -2.30 -4.96 8.99
C LEU A 104 -2.19 -4.19 10.32
N ALA A 105 -3.28 -3.55 10.75
CA ALA A 105 -3.28 -2.61 11.88
C ALA A 105 -2.75 -3.20 13.19
N GLY A 106 -2.73 -4.52 13.36
CA GLY A 106 -2.23 -5.15 14.58
C GLY A 106 -0.71 -5.00 14.77
N PHE A 107 0.05 -4.84 13.69
CA PHE A 107 1.52 -4.79 13.78
C PHE A 107 2.18 -3.93 12.70
N CYS A 108 1.40 -3.28 11.85
CA CYS A 108 1.90 -2.45 10.76
C CYS A 108 1.07 -1.18 10.66
N ASP A 109 1.73 -0.08 10.37
CA ASP A 109 1.05 1.21 10.21
C ASP A 109 0.74 1.54 8.74
N GLU A 110 0.86 0.58 7.84
CA GLU A 110 0.55 0.78 6.42
C GLU A 110 -0.86 1.32 6.22
N ILE A 111 -0.97 2.35 5.39
CA ILE A 111 -2.24 2.84 4.86
C ILE A 111 -2.25 2.56 3.37
N GLN A 112 -3.29 1.90 2.89
CA GLN A 112 -3.51 1.69 1.47
C GLN A 112 -4.58 2.66 0.98
N HIS A 113 -4.22 3.48 0.00
CA HIS A 113 -5.12 4.44 -0.65
C HIS A 113 -5.72 3.76 -1.89
N LEU A 114 -7.06 3.71 -1.95
CA LEU A 114 -7.78 2.96 -2.98
C LEU A 114 -8.33 3.90 -4.04
N PHE A 115 -8.11 3.55 -5.31
CA PHE A 115 -8.59 4.34 -6.45
C PHE A 115 -9.27 3.45 -7.49
N VAL A 116 -10.32 3.98 -8.10
CA VAL A 116 -10.86 3.45 -9.35
C VAL A 116 -10.23 4.25 -10.49
N ALA A 117 -9.71 3.55 -11.50
CA ALA A 117 -9.18 4.17 -12.70
C ALA A 117 -10.05 3.80 -13.90
N LYS A 118 -10.47 4.80 -14.66
CA LYS A 118 -11.28 4.63 -15.86
C LYS A 118 -10.69 5.42 -17.02
N ASP A 119 -11.22 5.19 -18.19
CA ASP A 119 -10.75 5.85 -19.43
C ASP A 119 -9.26 5.55 -19.64
N LEU A 120 -8.97 4.27 -19.64
CA LEU A 120 -7.63 3.71 -19.79
C LEU A 120 -7.07 3.96 -21.20
#